data_28c15f49528ec6461e13a76941a98bc1
#
_entry.id   28c15f49528ec6461e13a76941a98bc1
#
_cell.length_a   1.000
_cell.length_b   1.000
_cell.length_c   1.000
_cell.angle_alpha   90.00
_cell.angle_beta   90.00
_cell.angle_gamma   90.00
#
_symmetry.space_group_name_H-M   'P 1'
#
loop_
_entity.id
_entity.type
_entity.pdbx_description
1 polymer ?
#
loop_
_entity_poly.entity_id
_entity_poly.type
_entity_poly.pdbx_seq_one_letter_code
_entity_poly.pdbx_strand_id
1 'polypeptide(L)'
;MARNVPEWLAPTTLKGALELRARYGDEATVVAGGTFIGILMSQKIIMPQVLLTLRHIRELAFIEDQSDRPLRIGAMTTHRAVERSALIQQNWPILTYTFSLVASPRVRNQATVGGVLADADYASDPPAMLCALNARTVARSLDSEREIPIEELITDYYETSLRPNELLVEVRIPRSVKQAVYRKFRSRSSEDRPCVAVAAAWVGGKLRVVVGAVAERPQYFPDICSLANGQQLSRELATEIGRRYAEAINPISDSRGSAEYRRRVIAVEVRRALEEVVGHE
;
A
#
# COMPACT_ATOMS: atom_id res chain seq x y z
N MET A 1 -37.30 -10.12 11.38
CA MET A 1 -36.34 -9.04 11.53
C MET A 1 -36.17 -8.36 10.18
N ALA A 2 -36.57 -7.09 10.07
CA ALA A 2 -36.36 -6.31 8.84
C ALA A 2 -34.84 -6.31 8.53
N ARG A 3 -34.45 -6.69 7.30
CA ARG A 3 -33.08 -6.54 6.83
C ARG A 3 -32.81 -5.02 6.76
N ASN A 4 -31.96 -4.52 7.64
CA ASN A 4 -31.51 -3.15 7.58
C ASN A 4 -30.61 -3.04 6.33
N VAL A 5 -31.20 -2.61 5.21
CA VAL A 5 -30.46 -2.40 3.96
C VAL A 5 -29.76 -1.05 4.09
N PRO A 6 -28.43 -0.97 3.93
CA PRO A 6 -27.73 0.31 4.04
C PRO A 6 -28.18 1.30 2.97
N GLU A 7 -28.24 2.57 3.31
CA GLU A 7 -28.39 3.65 2.35
C GLU A 7 -27.16 3.75 1.46
N TRP A 8 -27.36 3.89 0.14
CA TRP A 8 -26.29 4.06 -0.83
C TRP A 8 -26.22 5.51 -1.32
N LEU A 9 -25.12 6.17 -1.01
CA LEU A 9 -24.77 7.49 -1.53
C LEU A 9 -23.80 7.30 -2.70
N ALA A 10 -24.19 7.74 -3.90
CA ALA A 10 -23.43 7.50 -5.13
C ALA A 10 -23.16 8.80 -5.90
N PRO A 11 -22.30 9.70 -5.39
CA PRO A 11 -21.94 10.94 -6.08
C PRO A 11 -21.18 10.63 -7.38
N THR A 12 -21.29 11.54 -8.35
CA THR A 12 -20.64 11.45 -9.65
C THR A 12 -19.45 12.39 -9.79
N THR A 13 -19.21 13.27 -8.81
CA THR A 13 -18.11 14.23 -8.75
C THR A 13 -17.38 14.13 -7.42
N LEU A 14 -16.09 14.47 -7.42
CA LEU A 14 -15.30 14.53 -6.18
C LEU A 14 -15.89 15.55 -5.20
N LYS A 15 -16.29 16.73 -5.70
CA LYS A 15 -16.91 17.74 -4.86
C LYS A 15 -18.15 17.20 -4.13
N GLY A 16 -19.06 16.53 -4.85
CA GLY A 16 -20.25 15.92 -4.24
C GLY A 16 -19.92 14.82 -3.23
N ALA A 17 -18.84 14.04 -3.48
CA ALA A 17 -18.36 13.06 -2.50
C ALA A 17 -17.81 13.71 -1.23
N LEU A 18 -17.05 14.81 -1.37
CA LEU A 18 -16.52 15.57 -0.23
C LEU A 18 -17.63 16.26 0.57
N GLU A 19 -18.67 16.78 -0.08
CA GLU A 19 -19.85 17.34 0.60
C GLU A 19 -20.56 16.28 1.45
N LEU A 20 -20.75 15.07 0.89
CA LEU A 20 -21.31 13.94 1.63
C LEU A 20 -20.39 13.49 2.77
N ARG A 21 -19.08 13.42 2.52
CA ARG A 21 -18.09 13.03 3.55
C ARG A 21 -18.06 14.05 4.70
N ALA A 22 -18.14 15.35 4.40
CA ALA A 22 -18.24 16.40 5.41
C ALA A 22 -19.53 16.30 6.24
N ARG A 23 -20.64 15.90 5.60
CA ARG A 23 -21.96 15.77 6.26
C ARG A 23 -22.03 14.53 7.16
N TYR A 24 -21.56 13.38 6.68
CA TYR A 24 -21.75 12.09 7.36
C TYR A 24 -20.55 11.67 8.22
N GLY A 25 -19.33 12.20 7.94
CA GLY A 25 -18.13 11.80 8.67
C GLY A 25 -17.98 10.28 8.71
N ASP A 26 -17.73 9.73 9.88
CA ASP A 26 -17.56 8.28 10.09
C ASP A 26 -18.88 7.48 10.08
N GLU A 27 -20.04 8.13 10.05
CA GLU A 27 -21.32 7.44 9.86
C GLU A 27 -21.45 6.81 8.46
N ALA A 28 -20.77 7.39 7.45
CA ALA A 28 -20.70 6.82 6.11
C ALA A 28 -19.43 6.02 5.88
N THR A 29 -19.58 4.72 5.68
CA THR A 29 -18.48 3.86 5.25
C THR A 29 -18.15 4.10 3.78
N VAL A 30 -16.91 4.55 3.49
CA VAL A 30 -16.47 4.81 2.12
C VAL A 30 -16.19 3.49 1.40
N VAL A 31 -16.72 3.35 0.18
CA VAL A 31 -16.55 2.16 -0.67
C VAL A 31 -15.88 2.56 -1.97
N ALA A 32 -14.64 2.13 -2.16
CA ALA A 32 -13.93 2.23 -3.44
C ALA A 32 -14.24 1.01 -4.34
N GLY A 33 -13.34 0.03 -4.43
CA GLY A 33 -13.54 -1.20 -5.18
C GLY A 33 -14.48 -2.23 -4.50
N GLY A 34 -14.75 -2.07 -3.21
CA GLY A 34 -15.65 -2.93 -2.44
C GLY A 34 -15.12 -4.34 -2.12
N THR A 35 -13.91 -4.69 -2.52
CA THR A 35 -13.35 -6.04 -2.39
C THR A 35 -13.10 -6.45 -0.94
N PHE A 36 -12.72 -5.52 -0.07
CA PHE A 36 -12.51 -5.74 1.35
C PHE A 36 -13.79 -5.53 2.15
N ILE A 37 -14.45 -4.39 2.00
CA ILE A 37 -15.73 -4.07 2.67
C ILE A 37 -16.79 -5.15 2.42
N GLY A 38 -16.87 -5.67 1.19
CA GLY A 38 -17.81 -6.75 0.86
C GLY A 38 -17.58 -8.03 1.66
N ILE A 39 -16.31 -8.37 1.96
CA ILE A 39 -15.97 -9.51 2.83
C ILE A 39 -16.41 -9.23 4.27
N LEU A 40 -16.06 -8.06 4.82
CA LEU A 40 -16.42 -7.69 6.19
C LEU A 40 -17.94 -7.69 6.40
N MET A 41 -18.70 -7.16 5.44
CA MET A 41 -20.18 -7.17 5.47
C MET A 41 -20.74 -8.58 5.35
N SER A 42 -20.19 -9.43 4.46
CA SER A 42 -20.66 -10.81 4.28
C SER A 42 -20.45 -11.67 5.53
N GLN A 43 -19.37 -11.39 6.25
CA GLN A 43 -19.04 -12.04 7.52
C GLN A 43 -19.71 -11.36 8.74
N LYS A 44 -20.47 -10.29 8.52
CA LYS A 44 -21.14 -9.50 9.57
C LYS A 44 -20.15 -8.89 10.60
N ILE A 45 -18.92 -8.66 10.20
CA ILE A 45 -17.91 -7.96 11.02
C ILE A 45 -18.27 -6.48 11.13
N ILE A 46 -18.75 -5.90 10.03
CA ILE A 46 -19.32 -4.54 9.98
C ILE A 46 -20.74 -4.59 9.42
N MET A 47 -21.58 -3.67 9.91
CA MET A 47 -22.97 -3.48 9.44
C MET A 47 -23.24 -1.99 9.25
N PRO A 48 -22.64 -1.36 8.23
CA PRO A 48 -22.78 0.07 7.99
C PRO A 48 -24.25 0.43 7.68
N GLN A 49 -24.70 1.58 8.17
CA GLN A 49 -26.02 2.13 7.87
C GLN A 49 -25.99 2.93 6.57
N VAL A 50 -24.86 3.56 6.26
CA VAL A 50 -24.64 4.39 5.08
C VAL A 50 -23.37 3.94 4.37
N LEU A 51 -23.44 3.78 3.06
CA LEU A 51 -22.34 3.43 2.18
C LEU A 51 -22.13 4.57 1.17
N LEU A 52 -20.94 5.19 1.19
CA LEU A 52 -20.54 6.22 0.22
C LEU A 52 -19.67 5.60 -0.85
N THR A 53 -20.22 5.32 -2.04
CA THR A 53 -19.43 4.74 -3.13
C THR A 53 -18.76 5.80 -3.99
N LEU A 54 -17.46 5.60 -4.27
CA LEU A 54 -16.67 6.47 -5.15
C LEU A 54 -16.67 5.97 -6.61
N ARG A 55 -17.35 4.88 -6.92
CA ARG A 55 -17.28 4.15 -8.20
C ARG A 55 -17.57 5.00 -9.43
N HIS A 56 -18.41 6.01 -9.29
CA HIS A 56 -18.85 6.84 -10.41
C HIS A 56 -18.03 8.12 -10.61
N ILE A 57 -17.01 8.35 -9.77
CA ILE A 57 -16.16 9.54 -9.82
C ILE A 57 -14.97 9.27 -10.74
N ARG A 58 -15.14 9.52 -12.04
CA ARG A 58 -14.14 9.22 -13.08
C ARG A 58 -12.84 10.00 -12.90
N GLU A 59 -12.91 11.21 -12.35
CA GLU A 59 -11.74 12.07 -12.10
C GLU A 59 -10.74 11.48 -11.07
N LEU A 60 -11.12 10.44 -10.33
CA LEU A 60 -10.25 9.71 -9.41
C LEU A 60 -9.58 8.47 -10.05
N ALA A 61 -9.82 8.18 -11.34
CA ALA A 61 -9.28 7.01 -12.02
C ALA A 61 -8.38 7.44 -13.18
N PHE A 62 -7.09 7.65 -12.90
CA PHE A 62 -6.10 8.09 -13.87
C PHE A 62 -4.69 7.58 -13.54
N ILE A 63 -3.81 7.57 -14.54
CA ILE A 63 -2.36 7.38 -14.41
C ILE A 63 -1.70 8.46 -15.24
N GLU A 64 -0.94 9.35 -14.60
CA GLU A 64 -0.24 10.47 -15.23
C GLU A 64 1.25 10.37 -14.93
N ASP A 65 2.05 10.22 -15.97
CA ASP A 65 3.51 10.12 -15.91
C ASP A 65 4.15 11.17 -16.80
N GLN A 66 4.44 12.34 -16.22
CA GLN A 66 5.12 13.45 -16.89
C GLN A 66 6.59 13.49 -16.46
N SER A 67 7.52 13.71 -17.40
CA SER A 67 8.97 13.55 -17.18
C SER A 67 9.56 14.39 -16.04
N ASP A 68 8.97 15.54 -15.75
CA ASP A 68 9.43 16.53 -14.76
C ASP A 68 8.65 16.50 -13.42
N ARG A 69 7.64 15.66 -13.34
CA ARG A 69 6.74 15.58 -12.17
C ARG A 69 6.70 14.17 -11.59
N PRO A 70 6.29 14.01 -10.31
CA PRO A 70 6.00 12.70 -9.75
C PRO A 70 5.01 11.92 -10.62
N LEU A 71 5.16 10.59 -10.68
CA LEU A 71 4.09 9.73 -11.17
C LEU A 71 2.86 9.91 -10.29
N ARG A 72 1.70 10.19 -10.89
CA ARG A 72 0.43 10.36 -10.19
C ARG A 72 -0.53 9.24 -10.58
N ILE A 73 -1.12 8.60 -9.58
CA ILE A 73 -2.11 7.52 -9.76
C ILE A 73 -3.34 7.88 -8.94
N GLY A 74 -4.48 8.05 -9.60
CA GLY A 74 -5.75 8.36 -8.95
C GLY A 74 -6.22 7.24 -8.02
N ALA A 75 -6.86 7.59 -6.90
CA ALA A 75 -7.27 6.64 -5.86
C ALA A 75 -8.24 5.55 -6.34
N MET A 76 -9.05 5.84 -7.36
CA MET A 76 -10.00 4.88 -7.96
C MET A 76 -9.40 4.09 -9.13
N THR A 77 -8.12 4.28 -9.46
CA THR A 77 -7.41 3.44 -10.43
C THR A 77 -7.33 2.01 -9.91
N THR A 78 -7.81 1.04 -10.69
CA THR A 78 -7.82 -0.36 -10.27
C THR A 78 -6.41 -0.95 -10.28
N HIS A 79 -6.16 -1.96 -9.45
CA HIS A 79 -4.90 -2.72 -9.48
C HIS A 79 -4.62 -3.28 -10.88
N ARG A 80 -5.69 -3.72 -11.59
CA ARG A 80 -5.56 -4.24 -12.95
C ARG A 80 -5.16 -3.15 -13.95
N ALA A 81 -5.64 -1.92 -13.77
CA ALA A 81 -5.24 -0.79 -14.60
C ALA A 81 -3.75 -0.46 -14.42
N VAL A 82 -3.25 -0.47 -13.17
CA VAL A 82 -1.81 -0.30 -12.89
C VAL A 82 -1.00 -1.43 -13.51
N GLU A 83 -1.39 -2.69 -13.28
CA GLU A 83 -0.73 -3.89 -13.79
C GLU A 83 -0.63 -3.91 -15.32
N ARG A 84 -1.64 -3.41 -16.04
CA ARG A 84 -1.73 -3.46 -17.51
C ARG A 84 -1.38 -2.16 -18.22
N SER A 85 -1.12 -1.09 -17.51
CA SER A 85 -0.71 0.18 -18.10
C SER A 85 0.63 0.03 -18.81
N ALA A 86 0.68 0.24 -20.13
CA ALA A 86 1.91 0.24 -20.89
C ALA A 86 2.93 1.26 -20.35
N LEU A 87 2.44 2.42 -19.91
CA LEU A 87 3.24 3.47 -19.29
C LEU A 87 3.91 2.97 -18.00
N ILE A 88 3.16 2.26 -17.12
CA ILE A 88 3.70 1.70 -15.89
C ILE A 88 4.66 0.55 -16.19
N GLN A 89 4.32 -0.33 -17.13
CA GLN A 89 5.20 -1.44 -17.53
C GLN A 89 6.55 -0.95 -18.03
N GLN A 90 6.57 0.13 -18.79
CA GLN A 90 7.79 0.70 -19.37
C GLN A 90 8.62 1.47 -18.34
N ASN A 91 8.00 2.34 -17.54
CA ASN A 91 8.72 3.30 -16.70
C ASN A 91 8.79 2.91 -15.22
N TRP A 92 7.88 2.04 -14.76
CA TRP A 92 7.71 1.64 -13.37
C TRP A 92 7.44 0.14 -13.22
N PRO A 93 8.26 -0.75 -13.82
CA PRO A 93 7.98 -2.20 -13.87
C PRO A 93 7.76 -2.83 -12.49
N ILE A 94 8.38 -2.27 -11.44
CA ILE A 94 8.18 -2.74 -10.07
C ILE A 94 6.72 -2.57 -9.59
N LEU A 95 6.02 -1.54 -10.03
CA LEU A 95 4.59 -1.38 -9.72
C LEU A 95 3.76 -2.43 -10.45
N THR A 96 4.02 -2.66 -11.75
CA THR A 96 3.40 -3.75 -12.50
C THR A 96 3.54 -5.07 -11.76
N TYR A 97 4.77 -5.40 -11.35
CA TYR A 97 5.06 -6.63 -10.63
C TYR A 97 4.31 -6.70 -9.29
N THR A 98 4.44 -5.67 -8.45
CA THR A 98 3.83 -5.65 -7.11
C THR A 98 2.30 -5.78 -7.19
N PHE A 99 1.65 -5.00 -8.06
CA PHE A 99 0.20 -5.05 -8.20
C PHE A 99 -0.29 -6.38 -8.82
N SER A 100 0.51 -7.04 -9.67
CA SER A 100 0.20 -8.36 -10.22
C SER A 100 0.15 -9.47 -9.17
N LEU A 101 0.86 -9.31 -8.05
CA LEU A 101 0.91 -10.28 -6.95
C LEU A 101 -0.29 -10.21 -6.01
N VAL A 102 -1.15 -9.18 -6.14
CA VAL A 102 -2.32 -9.00 -5.26
C VAL A 102 -3.42 -9.97 -5.67
N ALA A 103 -3.77 -10.88 -4.79
CA ALA A 103 -4.94 -11.77 -4.91
C ALA A 103 -5.14 -12.35 -6.33
N SER A 104 -6.40 -12.51 -6.76
CA SER A 104 -6.76 -13.01 -8.09
C SER A 104 -7.02 -11.86 -9.08
N PRO A 105 -7.01 -12.12 -10.40
CA PRO A 105 -7.40 -11.14 -11.42
C PRO A 105 -8.80 -10.54 -11.18
N ARG A 106 -9.75 -11.31 -10.63
CA ARG A 106 -11.10 -10.83 -10.30
C ARG A 106 -11.05 -9.74 -9.24
N VAL A 107 -10.25 -9.92 -8.20
CA VAL A 107 -10.03 -8.92 -7.15
C VAL A 107 -9.36 -7.69 -7.75
N ARG A 108 -8.29 -7.85 -8.52
CA ARG A 108 -7.54 -6.74 -9.12
C ARG A 108 -8.37 -5.89 -10.10
N ASN A 109 -9.39 -6.47 -10.74
CA ASN A 109 -10.32 -5.73 -11.61
C ASN A 109 -11.18 -4.72 -10.83
N GLN A 110 -11.32 -4.87 -9.51
CA GLN A 110 -12.17 -4.02 -8.67
C GLN A 110 -11.38 -3.28 -7.58
N ALA A 111 -10.43 -3.96 -6.93
CA ALA A 111 -9.57 -3.34 -5.91
C ALA A 111 -8.83 -2.13 -6.51
N THR A 112 -8.78 -1.03 -5.75
CA THR A 112 -8.22 0.25 -6.20
C THR A 112 -7.00 0.64 -5.36
N VAL A 113 -6.16 1.52 -5.92
CA VAL A 113 -4.95 2.02 -5.25
C VAL A 113 -5.29 2.75 -3.96
N GLY A 114 -6.30 3.62 -3.97
CA GLY A 114 -6.76 4.30 -2.75
C GLY A 114 -7.42 3.34 -1.76
N GLY A 115 -8.20 2.36 -2.27
CA GLY A 115 -8.88 1.38 -1.43
C GLY A 115 -7.91 0.54 -0.59
N VAL A 116 -6.86 -0.01 -1.19
CA VAL A 116 -5.88 -0.84 -0.47
C VAL A 116 -5.09 -0.05 0.59
N LEU A 117 -4.90 1.25 0.38
CA LEU A 117 -4.24 2.13 1.35
C LEU A 117 -5.18 2.53 2.50
N ALA A 118 -6.46 2.82 2.17
CA ALA A 118 -7.47 3.19 3.16
C ALA A 118 -7.94 1.98 4.00
N ASP A 119 -7.89 0.77 3.44
CA ASP A 119 -8.19 -0.48 4.18
C ASP A 119 -7.16 -0.75 5.28
N ALA A 120 -5.94 -0.22 5.15
CA ALA A 120 -4.83 -0.41 6.09
C ALA A 120 -4.63 -1.88 6.52
N ASP A 121 -4.89 -2.82 5.58
CA ASP A 121 -4.69 -4.25 5.84
C ASP A 121 -3.18 -4.53 5.87
N TYR A 122 -2.68 -4.87 7.06
CA TYR A 122 -1.26 -5.11 7.33
C TYR A 122 -0.60 -6.14 6.39
N ALA A 123 -1.37 -7.05 5.81
CA ALA A 123 -0.89 -8.11 4.92
C ALA A 123 -1.10 -7.79 3.43
N SER A 124 -1.31 -6.53 3.08
CA SER A 124 -1.38 -6.07 1.69
C SER A 124 0.00 -5.82 1.09
N ASP A 125 0.17 -6.15 -0.21
CA ASP A 125 1.43 -5.98 -0.94
C ASP A 125 1.76 -4.50 -1.27
N PRO A 126 0.84 -3.69 -1.84
CA PRO A 126 1.16 -2.35 -2.33
C PRO A 126 1.66 -1.35 -1.28
N PRO A 127 1.17 -1.33 -0.03
CA PRO A 127 1.62 -0.34 0.96
C PRO A 127 3.11 -0.41 1.24
N ALA A 128 3.69 -1.61 1.37
CA ALA A 128 5.12 -1.77 1.62
C ALA A 128 5.97 -1.26 0.44
N MET A 129 5.56 -1.55 -0.80
CA MET A 129 6.27 -1.08 -1.99
C MET A 129 6.15 0.44 -2.15
N LEU A 130 4.97 1.00 -1.99
CA LEU A 130 4.75 2.44 -2.08
C LEU A 130 5.53 3.21 -1.00
N CYS A 131 5.61 2.67 0.22
CA CYS A 131 6.46 3.21 1.29
C CYS A 131 7.95 3.17 0.89
N ALA A 132 8.45 2.06 0.33
CA ALA A 132 9.84 1.96 -0.14
C ALA A 132 10.15 2.93 -1.27
N LEU A 133 9.18 3.20 -2.16
CA LEU A 133 9.31 4.20 -3.22
C LEU A 133 9.21 5.65 -2.72
N ASN A 134 9.09 5.88 -1.41
CA ASN A 134 8.89 7.20 -0.81
C ASN A 134 7.64 7.90 -1.36
N ALA A 135 6.60 7.14 -1.64
CA ALA A 135 5.35 7.66 -2.16
C ALA A 135 4.58 8.45 -1.09
N ARG A 136 3.77 9.38 -1.55
CA ARG A 136 2.86 10.17 -0.72
C ARG A 136 1.43 9.99 -1.23
N THR A 137 0.46 10.01 -0.34
CA THR A 137 -0.94 10.11 -0.71
C THR A 137 -1.41 11.54 -0.60
N VAL A 138 -2.42 11.90 -1.38
CA VAL A 138 -3.13 13.16 -1.24
C VAL A 138 -4.48 12.87 -0.61
N ALA A 139 -4.72 13.44 0.56
CA ALA A 139 -6.00 13.46 1.24
C ALA A 139 -6.66 14.83 1.03
N ARG A 140 -7.94 14.83 0.68
CA ARG A 140 -8.71 16.05 0.40
C ARG A 140 -9.99 16.07 1.21
N SER A 141 -10.31 17.24 1.78
CA SER A 141 -11.62 17.62 2.31
C SER A 141 -12.23 18.71 1.43
N LEU A 142 -13.38 19.27 1.83
CA LEU A 142 -13.98 20.42 1.12
C LEU A 142 -13.04 21.63 1.12
N ASP A 143 -12.35 21.87 2.23
CA ASP A 143 -11.66 23.12 2.50
C ASP A 143 -10.13 22.98 2.45
N SER A 144 -9.62 21.76 2.38
CA SER A 144 -8.18 21.51 2.48
C SER A 144 -7.72 20.30 1.68
N GLU A 145 -6.45 20.34 1.29
CA GLU A 145 -5.71 19.23 0.70
C GLU A 145 -4.38 19.10 1.46
N ARG A 146 -3.97 17.87 1.75
CA ARG A 146 -2.66 17.60 2.35
C ARG A 146 -2.01 16.35 1.76
N GLU A 147 -0.70 16.37 1.71
CA GLU A 147 0.09 15.18 1.37
C GLU A 147 0.49 14.44 2.65
N ILE A 148 0.33 13.11 2.62
CA ILE A 148 0.68 12.23 3.73
C ILE A 148 1.69 11.20 3.19
N PRO A 149 2.90 11.09 3.77
CA PRO A 149 3.80 9.98 3.47
C PRO A 149 3.12 8.63 3.73
N ILE A 150 3.40 7.61 2.93
CA ILE A 150 2.79 6.28 3.14
C ILE A 150 3.12 5.73 4.54
N GLU A 151 4.32 5.98 5.05
CA GLU A 151 4.76 5.59 6.39
C GLU A 151 3.97 6.24 7.54
N GLU A 152 3.29 7.38 7.27
CA GLU A 152 2.46 8.12 8.21
C GLU A 152 0.95 7.91 7.98
N LEU A 153 0.59 7.31 6.82
CA LEU A 153 -0.81 7.07 6.49
C LEU A 153 -1.42 5.97 7.33
N ILE A 154 -0.73 4.81 7.39
CA ILE A 154 -1.19 3.64 8.16
C ILE A 154 -0.67 3.78 9.58
N THR A 155 -1.57 3.88 10.56
CA THR A 155 -1.22 4.13 11.95
C THR A 155 -1.29 2.88 12.82
N ASP A 156 -2.25 1.99 12.55
CA ASP A 156 -2.45 0.72 13.26
C ASP A 156 -3.17 -0.28 12.35
N TYR A 157 -3.48 -1.47 12.85
CA TYR A 157 -4.27 -2.48 12.13
C TYR A 157 -5.61 -1.90 11.69
N TYR A 158 -5.80 -1.81 10.36
CA TYR A 158 -7.02 -1.28 9.75
C TYR A 158 -7.33 0.18 10.11
N GLU A 159 -6.33 0.94 10.53
CA GLU A 159 -6.45 2.35 10.89
C GLU A 159 -5.51 3.23 10.06
N THR A 160 -6.00 4.42 9.74
CA THR A 160 -5.25 5.43 8.99
C THR A 160 -5.28 6.78 9.68
N SER A 161 -4.34 7.67 9.34
CA SER A 161 -4.31 9.07 9.77
C SER A 161 -5.30 9.98 9.01
N LEU A 162 -6.18 9.41 8.17
CA LEU A 162 -7.24 10.17 7.51
C LEU A 162 -8.22 10.74 8.51
N ARG A 163 -8.61 11.99 8.29
CA ARG A 163 -9.65 12.64 9.09
C ARG A 163 -11.04 12.18 8.64
N PRO A 164 -12.05 12.24 9.53
CA PRO A 164 -13.42 11.84 9.21
C PRO A 164 -14.03 12.50 7.96
N ASN A 165 -13.58 13.71 7.61
CA ASN A 165 -14.06 14.47 6.45
C ASN A 165 -13.14 14.37 5.22
N GLU A 166 -12.09 13.53 5.25
CA GLU A 166 -11.14 13.39 4.15
C GLU A 166 -11.44 12.17 3.27
N LEU A 167 -11.04 12.27 2.01
CA LEU A 167 -10.94 11.16 1.05
C LEU A 167 -9.54 11.10 0.48
N LEU A 168 -8.98 9.90 0.25
CA LEU A 168 -7.80 9.72 -0.57
C LEU A 168 -8.17 9.97 -2.03
N VAL A 169 -7.41 10.85 -2.70
CA VAL A 169 -7.69 11.22 -4.09
C VAL A 169 -6.63 10.72 -5.07
N GLU A 170 -5.36 10.64 -4.65
CA GLU A 170 -4.27 10.13 -5.49
C GLU A 170 -3.07 9.68 -4.66
N VAL A 171 -2.16 8.96 -5.34
CA VAL A 171 -0.82 8.62 -4.86
C VAL A 171 0.20 9.30 -5.78
N ARG A 172 1.23 9.89 -5.19
CA ARG A 172 2.37 10.53 -5.86
C ARG A 172 3.66 9.77 -5.57
N ILE A 173 4.40 9.39 -6.61
CA ILE A 173 5.66 8.65 -6.49
C ILE A 173 6.78 9.51 -7.08
N PRO A 174 7.87 9.81 -6.34
CA PRO A 174 8.94 10.70 -6.80
C PRO A 174 9.75 10.06 -7.94
N ARG A 175 10.23 10.88 -8.86
CA ARG A 175 11.08 10.47 -9.99
C ARG A 175 12.48 10.00 -9.58
N SER A 176 12.90 10.27 -8.37
CA SER A 176 14.22 9.94 -7.87
C SER A 176 14.45 8.45 -7.58
N VAL A 177 13.50 7.59 -7.92
CA VAL A 177 13.63 6.11 -7.84
C VAL A 177 14.55 5.64 -8.96
N LYS A 178 15.61 4.91 -8.61
CA LYS A 178 16.53 4.32 -9.59
C LYS A 178 16.33 2.82 -9.73
N GLN A 179 16.35 2.11 -8.62
CA GLN A 179 16.22 0.66 -8.57
C GLN A 179 15.23 0.30 -7.47
N ALA A 180 14.43 -0.72 -7.70
CA ALA A 180 13.47 -1.18 -6.70
C ALA A 180 13.17 -2.67 -6.89
N VAL A 181 13.02 -3.38 -5.77
CA VAL A 181 12.75 -4.80 -5.68
C VAL A 181 11.62 -5.05 -4.72
N TYR A 182 10.77 -6.01 -5.03
CA TYR A 182 9.72 -6.49 -4.14
C TYR A 182 9.77 -8.00 -4.01
N ARG A 183 9.90 -8.49 -2.78
CA ARG A 183 9.93 -9.91 -2.46
C ARG A 183 8.71 -10.27 -1.59
N LYS A 184 7.94 -11.24 -2.05
CA LYS A 184 6.76 -11.76 -1.36
C LYS A 184 7.03 -13.18 -0.90
N PHE A 185 7.32 -13.36 0.38
CA PHE A 185 7.44 -14.69 0.96
C PHE A 185 6.06 -15.20 1.41
N ARG A 186 5.67 -16.36 0.87
CA ARG A 186 4.41 -17.05 1.18
C ARG A 186 4.70 -18.35 1.90
N SER A 187 3.87 -18.71 2.86
CA SER A 187 4.05 -19.95 3.65
C SER A 187 3.22 -21.12 3.12
N ARG A 188 2.28 -20.88 2.21
CA ARG A 188 1.34 -21.91 1.71
C ARG A 188 1.22 -21.88 0.18
N SER A 189 0.27 -21.14 -0.36
CA SER A 189 -0.01 -21.13 -1.78
C SER A 189 0.49 -19.87 -2.49
N SER A 190 0.54 -19.93 -3.84
CA SER A 190 0.94 -18.80 -4.67
C SER A 190 -0.02 -17.61 -4.63
N GLU A 191 -1.28 -17.84 -4.26
CA GLU A 191 -2.32 -16.81 -4.18
C GLU A 191 -2.46 -16.19 -2.78
N ASP A 192 -1.76 -16.74 -1.78
CA ASP A 192 -1.84 -16.26 -0.41
C ASP A 192 -1.27 -14.86 -0.24
N ARG A 193 -1.78 -14.19 0.79
CA ARG A 193 -1.16 -12.98 1.34
C ARG A 193 0.25 -13.29 1.82
N PRO A 194 1.17 -12.33 1.84
CA PRO A 194 2.52 -12.59 2.32
C PRO A 194 2.54 -12.98 3.80
N CYS A 195 3.42 -13.92 4.14
CA CYS A 195 3.87 -14.14 5.51
C CYS A 195 4.86 -13.04 5.91
N VAL A 196 5.79 -12.72 4.99
CA VAL A 196 6.72 -11.60 5.08
C VAL A 196 6.82 -11.00 3.68
N ALA A 197 6.76 -9.68 3.57
CA ALA A 197 7.04 -8.96 2.35
C ALA A 197 8.20 -8.00 2.57
N VAL A 198 9.09 -7.86 1.60
CA VAL A 198 10.20 -6.92 1.65
C VAL A 198 10.23 -6.11 0.37
N ALA A 199 10.17 -4.81 0.52
CA ALA A 199 10.42 -3.85 -0.55
C ALA A 199 11.76 -3.15 -0.30
N ALA A 200 12.62 -3.05 -1.30
CA ALA A 200 13.85 -2.28 -1.24
C ALA A 200 13.95 -1.37 -2.45
N ALA A 201 14.34 -0.12 -2.24
CA ALA A 201 14.49 0.85 -3.33
C ALA A 201 15.61 1.87 -3.03
N TRP A 202 16.26 2.34 -4.09
CA TRP A 202 17.12 3.51 -4.05
C TRP A 202 16.34 4.74 -4.51
N VAL A 203 16.13 5.69 -3.60
CA VAL A 203 15.35 6.91 -3.85
C VAL A 203 16.17 8.13 -3.47
N GLY A 204 16.48 8.98 -4.45
CA GLY A 204 17.32 10.16 -4.22
C GLY A 204 18.70 9.83 -3.66
N GLY A 205 19.29 8.71 -4.05
CA GLY A 205 20.59 8.24 -3.57
C GLY A 205 20.59 7.64 -2.15
N LYS A 206 19.42 7.44 -1.55
CA LYS A 206 19.26 6.80 -0.23
C LYS A 206 18.56 5.46 -0.37
N LEU A 207 19.05 4.46 0.35
CA LEU A 207 18.40 3.17 0.46
C LEU A 207 17.16 3.28 1.35
N ARG A 208 16.05 2.68 0.89
CA ARG A 208 14.85 2.47 1.68
C ARG A 208 14.51 0.98 1.65
N VAL A 209 14.41 0.37 2.82
CA VAL A 209 13.98 -1.03 2.99
C VAL A 209 12.73 -1.02 3.86
N VAL A 210 11.69 -1.67 3.40
CA VAL A 210 10.40 -1.72 4.10
C VAL A 210 9.95 -3.17 4.21
N VAL A 211 9.63 -3.59 5.43
CA VAL A 211 9.09 -4.93 5.70
C VAL A 211 7.60 -4.83 5.98
N GLY A 212 6.79 -5.51 5.16
CA GLY A 212 5.33 -5.58 5.28
C GLY A 212 4.86 -6.95 5.77
N ALA A 213 3.58 -7.03 6.11
CA ALA A 213 2.85 -8.23 6.54
C ALA A 213 3.30 -8.83 7.88
N VAL A 214 4.05 -8.12 8.68
CA VAL A 214 4.65 -8.63 9.93
C VAL A 214 4.17 -7.90 11.18
N ALA A 215 3.64 -6.70 11.03
CA ALA A 215 3.17 -5.84 12.11
C ALA A 215 1.99 -4.99 11.62
N GLU A 216 1.46 -4.11 12.45
CA GLU A 216 0.29 -3.25 12.18
C GLU A 216 0.42 -2.39 10.91
N ARG A 217 1.65 -2.01 10.56
CA ARG A 217 1.97 -1.15 9.42
C ARG A 217 3.29 -1.58 8.76
N PRO A 218 3.60 -1.10 7.56
CA PRO A 218 4.91 -1.30 6.94
C PRO A 218 6.03 -0.77 7.84
N GLN A 219 7.03 -1.62 8.10
CA GLN A 219 8.12 -1.34 9.02
C GLN A 219 9.31 -0.75 8.26
N TYR A 220 9.63 0.51 8.51
CA TYR A 220 10.71 1.27 7.91
C TYR A 220 11.60 1.87 8.99
N PHE A 221 12.91 1.59 8.92
CA PHE A 221 13.92 2.07 9.87
C PHE A 221 15.00 2.86 9.14
N PRO A 222 14.88 4.20 9.03
CA PRO A 222 15.84 5.04 8.31
C PRO A 222 17.27 4.89 8.82
N ASP A 223 17.44 4.74 10.13
CA ASP A 223 18.76 4.60 10.76
C ASP A 223 19.47 3.30 10.33
N ILE A 224 18.71 2.20 10.20
CA ILE A 224 19.26 0.93 9.70
C ILE A 224 19.60 1.06 8.22
N CYS A 225 18.74 1.70 7.42
CA CYS A 225 19.02 1.93 5.99
C CYS A 225 20.23 2.82 5.78
N SER A 226 20.50 3.78 6.69
CA SER A 226 21.63 4.71 6.60
C SER A 226 23.00 4.03 6.65
N LEU A 227 23.09 2.78 7.12
CA LEU A 227 24.31 1.98 7.07
C LEU A 227 24.85 1.78 5.64
N ALA A 228 23.96 1.85 4.63
CA ALA A 228 24.36 1.75 3.23
C ALA A 228 24.81 3.09 2.62
N ASN A 229 24.74 4.21 3.35
CA ASN A 229 25.09 5.52 2.82
C ASN A 229 26.59 5.64 2.56
N GLY A 230 26.97 5.98 1.33
CA GLY A 230 28.36 6.17 0.94
C GLY A 230 29.20 4.89 0.88
N GLN A 231 28.57 3.73 0.96
CA GLN A 231 29.25 2.43 0.88
C GLN A 231 28.67 1.59 -0.28
N GLN A 232 29.51 0.71 -0.82
CA GLN A 232 29.01 -0.34 -1.70
C GLN A 232 28.23 -1.37 -0.86
N LEU A 233 27.06 -1.73 -1.32
CA LEU A 233 26.21 -2.70 -0.64
C LEU A 233 26.76 -4.13 -0.82
N SER A 234 27.68 -4.52 0.09
CA SER A 234 28.24 -5.87 0.10
C SER A 234 27.25 -6.89 0.69
N ARG A 235 27.54 -8.18 0.50
CA ARG A 235 26.74 -9.27 1.10
C ARG A 235 26.78 -9.23 2.64
N GLU A 236 27.90 -8.86 3.22
CA GLU A 236 28.09 -8.73 4.66
C GLU A 236 27.21 -7.60 5.20
N LEU A 237 27.21 -6.43 4.53
CA LEU A 237 26.37 -5.30 4.89
C LEU A 237 24.89 -5.64 4.73
N ALA A 238 24.49 -6.31 3.63
CA ALA A 238 23.13 -6.78 3.43
C ALA A 238 22.67 -7.77 4.53
N THR A 239 23.58 -8.63 4.99
CA THR A 239 23.33 -9.58 6.10
C THR A 239 23.14 -8.83 7.42
N GLU A 240 23.99 -7.84 7.70
CA GLU A 240 23.89 -7.01 8.91
C GLU A 240 22.59 -6.20 8.94
N ILE A 241 22.23 -5.56 7.83
CA ILE A 241 20.94 -4.84 7.71
C ILE A 241 19.79 -5.81 7.97
N GLY A 242 19.79 -7.00 7.35
CA GLY A 242 18.76 -8.02 7.55
C GLY A 242 18.63 -8.47 9.01
N ARG A 243 19.75 -8.66 9.70
CA ARG A 243 19.77 -8.99 11.12
C ARG A 243 19.16 -7.88 11.97
N ARG A 244 19.54 -6.63 11.74
CA ARG A 244 19.00 -5.47 12.47
C ARG A 244 17.51 -5.27 12.24
N TYR A 245 17.01 -5.49 11.02
CA TYR A 245 15.55 -5.48 10.77
C TYR A 245 14.83 -6.56 11.56
N ALA A 246 15.38 -7.78 11.61
CA ALA A 246 14.80 -8.88 12.37
C ALA A 246 14.78 -8.64 13.88
N GLU A 247 15.74 -7.89 14.40
CA GLU A 247 15.83 -7.50 15.82
C GLU A 247 14.90 -6.33 16.15
N ALA A 248 14.79 -5.33 15.25
CA ALA A 248 13.97 -4.15 15.46
C ALA A 248 12.46 -4.43 15.35
N ILE A 249 12.04 -5.40 14.53
CA ILE A 249 10.64 -5.73 14.32
C ILE A 249 10.16 -6.72 15.40
N ASN A 250 8.99 -6.43 15.98
CA ASN A 250 8.25 -7.39 16.80
C ASN A 250 7.11 -8.01 15.97
N PRO A 251 7.34 -9.14 15.26
CA PRO A 251 6.34 -9.66 14.33
C PRO A 251 5.18 -10.32 15.06
N ILE A 252 3.99 -10.25 14.44
CA ILE A 252 2.81 -10.97 14.90
C ILE A 252 2.91 -12.46 14.63
N SER A 253 2.15 -13.25 15.42
CA SER A 253 1.85 -14.66 15.15
C SER A 253 0.43 -14.79 14.61
N ASP A 254 0.28 -15.41 13.44
CA ASP A 254 -1.03 -15.74 12.85
C ASP A 254 -0.98 -17.08 12.11
N SER A 255 -2.04 -17.41 11.36
CA SER A 255 -2.14 -18.66 10.60
C SER A 255 -1.06 -18.82 9.49
N ARG A 256 -0.31 -17.77 9.14
CA ARG A 256 0.74 -17.77 8.10
C ARG A 256 2.13 -18.02 8.67
N GLY A 257 2.33 -17.76 9.97
CA GLY A 257 3.61 -18.02 10.63
C GLY A 257 3.66 -17.45 12.04
N SER A 258 4.46 -18.11 12.90
CA SER A 258 4.77 -17.58 14.23
C SER A 258 5.69 -16.36 14.15
N ALA A 259 5.70 -15.54 15.20
CA ALA A 259 6.58 -14.40 15.34
C ALA A 259 8.07 -14.81 15.22
N GLU A 260 8.46 -15.92 15.84
CA GLU A 260 9.83 -16.44 15.76
C GLU A 260 10.21 -16.83 14.32
N TYR A 261 9.32 -17.52 13.62
CA TYR A 261 9.51 -17.89 12.22
C TYR A 261 9.65 -16.66 11.34
N ARG A 262 8.74 -15.69 11.48
CA ARG A 262 8.79 -14.43 10.74
C ARG A 262 10.09 -13.67 10.98
N ARG A 263 10.59 -13.63 12.22
CA ARG A 263 11.86 -12.98 12.54
C ARG A 263 13.02 -13.60 11.76
N ARG A 264 13.08 -14.93 11.66
CA ARG A 264 14.10 -15.61 10.84
C ARG A 264 13.94 -15.28 9.35
N VAL A 265 12.71 -15.30 8.84
CA VAL A 265 12.41 -14.99 7.42
C VAL A 265 12.73 -13.54 7.10
N ILE A 266 12.46 -12.57 7.98
CA ILE A 266 12.80 -11.15 7.80
C ILE A 266 14.29 -11.00 7.52
N ALA A 267 15.17 -11.57 8.36
CA ALA A 267 16.61 -11.47 8.16
C ALA A 267 17.04 -11.96 6.77
N VAL A 268 16.51 -13.10 6.34
CA VAL A 268 16.83 -13.73 5.06
C VAL A 268 16.28 -12.93 3.87
N GLU A 269 15.01 -12.51 3.93
CA GLU A 269 14.37 -11.85 2.79
C GLU A 269 14.84 -10.39 2.64
N VAL A 270 15.18 -9.70 3.73
CA VAL A 270 15.84 -8.38 3.66
C VAL A 270 17.19 -8.50 2.98
N ARG A 271 18.05 -9.43 3.42
CA ARG A 271 19.35 -9.69 2.76
C ARG A 271 19.16 -9.96 1.27
N ARG A 272 18.27 -10.87 0.90
CA ARG A 272 18.00 -11.23 -0.51
C ARG A 272 17.50 -10.05 -1.33
N ALA A 273 16.61 -9.22 -0.77
CA ALA A 273 16.14 -8.02 -1.44
C ALA A 273 17.28 -7.02 -1.71
N LEU A 274 18.22 -6.91 -0.77
CA LEU A 274 19.38 -6.05 -0.91
C LEU A 274 20.40 -6.59 -1.93
N GLU A 275 20.63 -7.91 -1.95
CA GLU A 275 21.46 -8.56 -2.97
C GLU A 275 20.86 -8.38 -4.39
N GLU A 276 19.52 -8.45 -4.51
CA GLU A 276 18.80 -8.31 -5.78
C GLU A 276 18.79 -6.85 -6.28
N VAL A 277 18.61 -5.87 -5.38
CA VAL A 277 18.56 -4.45 -5.75
C VAL A 277 19.89 -3.91 -6.28
N VAL A 278 21.01 -4.58 -5.97
CA VAL A 278 22.35 -4.26 -6.50
C VAL A 278 22.62 -4.97 -7.83
N GLY A 279 22.10 -6.18 -8.00
CA GLY A 279 22.39 -7.03 -9.17
C GLY A 279 21.70 -6.61 -10.47
N HIS A 280 20.97 -5.48 -10.48
CA HIS A 280 20.32 -4.89 -11.66
C HIS A 280 21.12 -3.70 -12.25
N GLU A 281 22.46 -3.65 -12.04
CA GLU A 281 23.37 -2.73 -12.75
C GLU A 281 23.71 -3.21 -14.15
#